data_1bfd408c28d810b48dc4dbdc0dd7bf61
#
_entry.id   1bfd408c28d810b48dc4dbdc0dd7bf61
#
_cell.length_a   1.000
_cell.length_b   1.000
_cell.length_c   1.000
_cell.angle_alpha   90.00
_cell.angle_beta   90.00
_cell.angle_gamma   90.00
#
_symmetry.space_group_name_H-M   'P 1'
#
loop_
_entity.id
_entity.type
_entity.pdbx_description
1 polymer ?
#
loop_
_entity_poly.entity_id
_entity_poly.type
_entity_poly.pdbx_seq_one_letter_code
_entity_poly.pdbx_strand_id
1 'polypeptide(L)'
;MLKRSHPEFSVLFVCLGNICRSPMAEGAFRKAADAAGLNVHVDSVGTADYHIGEPPDPRAIAEAKKHGVDISAALGRQLDTRDFERFTHIFALDKANLAGIRARAPRTATASISLLMDVVPGREGEPVKDPYYGGETDFADTWAQISIAIDALVEKLKTEGAAALP
;
A
#
# COMPACT_ATOMS: atom_id res chain seq x y z
N MET A 1 1.35 25.11 17.02
CA MET A 1 1.09 23.68 17.30
C MET A 1 2.33 22.87 16.99
N LEU A 2 2.82 22.15 17.96
CA LEU A 2 4.02 21.35 17.78
C LEU A 2 3.69 20.16 16.87
N LYS A 3 4.49 19.96 15.81
CA LYS A 3 4.40 18.75 15.00
C LYS A 3 4.83 17.57 15.87
N ARG A 4 4.05 16.50 15.86
CA ARG A 4 4.45 15.27 16.54
C ARG A 4 5.72 14.74 15.91
N SER A 5 6.66 14.26 16.71
CA SER A 5 7.92 13.71 16.25
C SER A 5 7.75 12.35 15.54
N HIS A 6 6.60 11.67 15.74
CA HIS A 6 6.28 10.39 15.11
C HIS A 6 4.89 10.46 14.49
N PRO A 7 4.70 9.91 13.28
CA PRO A 7 3.37 9.83 12.69
C PRO A 7 2.47 8.89 13.50
N GLU A 8 1.20 9.27 13.71
CA GLU A 8 0.20 8.43 14.38
C GLU A 8 -0.18 7.20 13.56
N PHE A 9 0.00 7.30 12.25
CA PHE A 9 -0.36 6.28 11.30
C PHE A 9 0.83 5.97 10.40
N SER A 10 1.19 4.70 10.35
CA SER A 10 2.21 4.20 9.43
C SER A 10 1.66 2.99 8.70
N VAL A 11 1.77 3.01 7.38
CA VAL A 11 1.16 2.00 6.53
C VAL A 11 2.18 1.35 5.62
N LEU A 12 2.06 0.03 5.49
CA LEU A 12 2.85 -0.77 4.58
C LEU A 12 1.91 -1.45 3.58
N PHE A 13 2.16 -1.23 2.29
CA PHE A 13 1.44 -1.92 1.22
C PHE A 13 2.25 -3.11 0.73
N VAL A 14 1.61 -4.26 0.59
CA VAL A 14 2.30 -5.52 0.27
C VAL A 14 1.66 -6.21 -0.93
N CYS A 15 2.46 -6.48 -1.95
CA CYS A 15 2.09 -7.36 -3.06
C CYS A 15 3.15 -8.47 -3.20
N LEU A 16 3.15 -9.19 -4.30
CA LEU A 16 4.10 -10.30 -4.48
C LEU A 16 5.53 -9.80 -4.73
N GLY A 17 5.71 -8.98 -5.76
CA GLY A 17 7.04 -8.60 -6.25
C GLY A 17 7.50 -7.20 -5.89
N ASN A 18 6.63 -6.36 -5.34
CA ASN A 18 6.92 -4.95 -5.03
C ASN A 18 7.35 -4.15 -6.27
N ILE A 19 6.78 -4.44 -7.42
CA ILE A 19 7.09 -3.70 -8.67
C ILE A 19 5.87 -3.09 -9.34
N CYS A 20 4.65 -3.49 -9.03
CA CYS A 20 3.43 -2.95 -9.64
C CYS A 20 2.47 -2.37 -8.61
N ARG A 21 1.65 -3.21 -7.99
CA ARG A 21 0.54 -2.77 -7.13
C ARG A 21 1.00 -2.03 -5.88
N SER A 22 1.93 -2.57 -5.13
CA SER A 22 2.33 -1.95 -3.86
C SER A 22 3.06 -0.62 -4.05
N PRO A 23 3.97 -0.43 -5.02
CA PRO A 23 4.55 0.89 -5.24
C PRO A 23 3.54 1.92 -5.77
N MET A 24 2.56 1.49 -6.58
CA MET A 24 1.48 2.39 -7.01
C MET A 24 0.61 2.83 -5.83
N ALA A 25 0.27 1.89 -4.94
CA ALA A 25 -0.50 2.21 -3.72
C ALA A 25 0.26 3.17 -2.81
N GLU A 26 1.55 2.93 -2.61
CA GLU A 26 2.41 3.78 -1.81
C GLU A 26 2.42 5.22 -2.35
N GLY A 27 2.66 5.38 -3.64
CA GLY A 27 2.71 6.69 -4.29
C GLY A 27 1.37 7.42 -4.25
N ALA A 28 0.29 6.71 -4.54
CA ALA A 28 -1.06 7.27 -4.49
C ALA A 28 -1.43 7.74 -3.08
N PHE A 29 -1.11 6.94 -2.08
CA PHE A 29 -1.42 7.28 -0.68
C PHE A 29 -0.58 8.46 -0.20
N ARG A 30 0.71 8.48 -0.50
CA ARG A 30 1.59 9.60 -0.11
C ARG A 30 1.05 10.92 -0.65
N LYS A 31 0.67 10.96 -1.93
CA LYS A 31 0.10 12.15 -2.55
C LYS A 31 -1.22 12.57 -1.91
N ALA A 32 -2.14 11.62 -1.73
CA ALA A 32 -3.46 11.92 -1.15
C ALA A 32 -3.37 12.35 0.30
N ALA A 33 -2.49 11.74 1.08
CA ALA A 33 -2.26 12.11 2.48
C ALA A 33 -1.66 13.52 2.60
N ASP A 34 -0.69 13.86 1.74
CA ASP A 34 -0.09 15.19 1.71
C ASP A 34 -1.15 16.25 1.38
N ALA A 35 -1.99 16.00 0.39
CA ALA A 35 -3.08 16.90 0.01
C ALA A 35 -4.11 17.10 1.13
N ALA A 36 -4.29 16.09 1.98
CA ALA A 36 -5.20 16.13 3.11
C ALA A 36 -4.56 16.67 4.39
N GLY A 37 -3.28 17.03 4.37
CA GLY A 37 -2.54 17.51 5.53
C GLY A 37 -2.31 16.46 6.61
N LEU A 38 -2.32 15.18 6.24
CA LEU A 38 -2.12 14.08 7.18
C LEU A 38 -0.63 13.80 7.39
N ASN A 39 -0.24 13.60 8.65
CA ASN A 39 1.11 13.16 9.00
C ASN A 39 1.14 11.63 9.03
N VAL A 40 1.63 11.02 7.94
CA VAL A 40 1.69 9.57 7.79
C VAL A 40 3.07 9.14 7.34
N HIS A 41 3.45 7.92 7.72
CA HIS A 41 4.63 7.24 7.17
C HIS A 41 4.12 6.09 6.29
N VAL A 42 4.67 5.97 5.08
CA VAL A 42 4.25 4.96 4.13
C VAL A 42 5.45 4.29 3.46
N ASP A 43 5.33 2.99 3.23
CA ASP A 43 6.31 2.21 2.48
C ASP A 43 5.59 1.08 1.76
N SER A 44 6.31 0.35 0.92
CA SER A 44 5.82 -0.83 0.23
C SER A 44 6.87 -1.91 0.16
N VAL A 45 6.43 -3.17 0.15
CA VAL A 45 7.31 -4.35 0.11
C VAL A 45 6.67 -5.45 -0.73
N GLY A 46 7.47 -6.45 -1.08
CA GLY A 46 7.00 -7.70 -1.65
C GLY A 46 7.06 -8.83 -0.63
N THR A 47 6.21 -9.84 -0.78
CA THR A 47 6.36 -11.07 -0.02
C THR A 47 7.50 -11.92 -0.58
N ALA A 48 7.77 -11.83 -1.88
CA ALA A 48 8.86 -12.53 -2.56
C ALA A 48 10.12 -11.65 -2.65
N ASP A 49 11.23 -12.28 -2.98
CA ASP A 49 12.55 -11.62 -3.10
C ASP A 49 12.98 -11.38 -4.55
N TYR A 50 12.04 -11.50 -5.49
CA TYR A 50 12.36 -11.51 -6.93
C TYR A 50 12.98 -10.22 -7.45
N HIS A 51 12.64 -9.08 -6.87
CA HIS A 51 12.97 -7.75 -7.40
C HIS A 51 13.62 -6.83 -6.36
N ILE A 52 14.33 -7.40 -5.39
CA ILE A 52 15.03 -6.60 -4.37
C ILE A 52 16.03 -5.67 -5.04
N GLY A 53 15.95 -4.38 -4.71
CA GLY A 53 16.83 -3.35 -5.25
C GLY A 53 16.49 -2.87 -6.66
N GLU A 54 15.41 -3.40 -7.26
CA GLU A 54 14.98 -3.01 -8.59
C GLU A 54 13.93 -1.88 -8.52
N PRO A 55 13.86 -1.01 -9.54
CA PRO A 55 12.79 -0.02 -9.64
C PRO A 55 11.44 -0.71 -9.96
N PRO A 56 10.32 -0.02 -9.79
CA PRO A 56 9.03 -0.54 -10.23
C PRO A 56 9.00 -0.85 -11.72
N ASP A 57 8.05 -1.69 -12.13
CA ASP A 57 7.78 -1.99 -13.54
C ASP A 57 7.59 -0.67 -14.32
N PRO A 58 8.22 -0.50 -15.49
CA PRO A 58 8.07 0.74 -16.28
C PRO A 58 6.62 1.11 -16.58
N ARG A 59 5.74 0.14 -16.73
CA ARG A 59 4.30 0.38 -16.95
C ARG A 59 3.63 0.94 -15.71
N ALA A 60 4.04 0.49 -14.53
CA ALA A 60 3.56 1.05 -13.25
C ALA A 60 4.02 2.49 -13.08
N ILE A 61 5.29 2.77 -13.39
CA ILE A 61 5.85 4.12 -13.36
C ILE A 61 5.08 5.05 -14.31
N ALA A 62 4.83 4.58 -15.54
CA ALA A 62 4.11 5.37 -16.55
C ALA A 62 2.67 5.65 -16.14
N GLU A 63 1.97 4.65 -15.58
CA GLU A 63 0.59 4.84 -15.13
C GLU A 63 0.51 5.82 -13.97
N ALA A 64 1.38 5.69 -12.97
CA ALA A 64 1.43 6.63 -11.85
C ALA A 64 1.70 8.06 -12.33
N LYS A 65 2.61 8.23 -13.29
CA LYS A 65 2.96 9.53 -13.84
C LYS A 65 1.76 10.24 -14.49
N LYS A 66 0.88 9.50 -15.15
CA LYS A 66 -0.36 10.06 -15.73
C LYS A 66 -1.24 10.73 -14.67
N HIS A 67 -1.10 10.33 -13.43
CA HIS A 67 -1.87 10.84 -12.29
C HIS A 67 -1.05 11.78 -11.40
N GLY A 68 0.10 12.24 -11.88
CA GLY A 68 0.94 13.19 -11.17
C GLY A 68 1.74 12.57 -10.02
N VAL A 69 1.99 11.27 -10.07
CA VAL A 69 2.73 10.54 -9.04
C VAL A 69 4.01 9.95 -9.65
N ASP A 70 5.15 10.25 -9.05
CA ASP A 70 6.45 9.70 -9.45
C ASP A 70 6.87 8.60 -8.48
N ILE A 71 6.91 7.36 -8.96
CA ILE A 71 7.40 6.21 -8.19
C ILE A 71 8.73 5.67 -8.73
N SER A 72 9.38 6.39 -9.64
CA SER A 72 10.59 5.91 -10.34
C SER A 72 11.80 5.72 -9.43
N ALA A 73 11.85 6.41 -8.29
CA ALA A 73 12.96 6.30 -7.34
C ALA A 73 12.76 5.19 -6.29
N ALA A 74 11.60 4.53 -6.27
CA ALA A 74 11.33 3.45 -5.33
C ALA A 74 12.19 2.22 -5.70
N LEU A 75 12.66 1.51 -4.67
CA LEU A 75 13.42 0.28 -4.84
C LEU A 75 12.72 -0.88 -4.15
N GLY A 76 12.67 -2.03 -4.82
CA GLY A 76 12.06 -3.22 -4.28
C GLY A 76 12.70 -3.66 -2.96
N ARG A 77 11.85 -4.06 -2.01
CA ARG A 77 12.26 -4.55 -0.70
C ARG A 77 11.36 -5.72 -0.31
N GLN A 78 11.91 -6.70 0.38
CA GLN A 78 11.12 -7.84 0.87
C GLN A 78 10.59 -7.54 2.27
N LEU A 79 9.38 -8.05 2.55
CA LEU A 79 8.77 -8.00 3.88
C LEU A 79 9.72 -8.58 4.94
N ASP A 80 9.97 -7.81 5.99
CA ASP A 80 10.88 -8.12 7.09
C ASP A 80 10.06 -8.27 8.38
N THR A 81 10.51 -9.12 9.30
CA THR A 81 9.82 -9.33 10.57
C THR A 81 9.66 -8.04 11.39
N ARG A 82 10.60 -7.09 11.25
CA ARG A 82 10.52 -5.79 11.92
C ARG A 82 9.36 -4.92 11.41
N ASP A 83 8.91 -5.15 10.18
CA ASP A 83 7.79 -4.40 9.62
C ASP A 83 6.51 -4.58 10.43
N PHE A 84 6.32 -5.74 11.05
CA PHE A 84 5.15 -6.06 11.86
C PHE A 84 5.06 -5.26 13.17
N GLU A 85 6.12 -4.61 13.57
CA GLU A 85 6.16 -3.74 14.75
C GLU A 85 6.33 -2.27 14.38
N ARG A 86 6.94 -1.99 13.22
CA ARG A 86 7.21 -0.64 12.74
C ARG A 86 5.97 0.05 12.19
N PHE A 87 5.10 -0.72 11.53
CA PHE A 87 3.90 -0.19 10.89
C PHE A 87 2.68 -0.46 11.73
N THR A 88 1.79 0.52 11.81
CA THR A 88 0.51 0.36 12.52
C THR A 88 -0.45 -0.50 11.72
N HIS A 89 -0.38 -0.42 10.40
CA HIS A 89 -1.26 -1.13 9.47
C HIS A 89 -0.47 -1.71 8.30
N ILE A 90 -0.74 -2.96 7.97
CA ILE A 90 -0.19 -3.65 6.81
C ILE A 90 -1.35 -4.08 5.93
N PHE A 91 -1.38 -3.55 4.69
CA PHE A 91 -2.43 -3.85 3.73
C PHE A 91 -1.91 -4.76 2.63
N ALA A 92 -2.56 -5.91 2.48
CA ALA A 92 -2.33 -6.83 1.37
C ALA A 92 -3.16 -6.41 0.15
N LEU A 93 -2.62 -6.55 -1.03
CA LEU A 93 -3.32 -6.20 -2.26
C LEU A 93 -4.27 -7.32 -2.71
N ASP A 94 -4.01 -8.56 -2.32
CA ASP A 94 -4.90 -9.70 -2.57
C ASP A 94 -4.80 -10.76 -1.46
N LYS A 95 -5.62 -11.79 -1.57
CA LYS A 95 -5.69 -12.85 -0.54
C LYS A 95 -4.41 -13.70 -0.47
N ALA A 96 -3.71 -13.90 -1.59
CA ALA A 96 -2.45 -14.62 -1.60
C ALA A 96 -1.37 -13.83 -0.86
N ASN A 97 -1.31 -12.52 -1.08
CA ASN A 97 -0.42 -11.63 -0.32
C ASN A 97 -0.76 -11.64 1.17
N LEU A 98 -2.05 -11.61 1.50
CA LEU A 98 -2.51 -11.66 2.90
C LEU A 98 -2.05 -12.93 3.60
N ALA A 99 -2.20 -14.08 2.94
CA ALA A 99 -1.73 -15.35 3.46
C ALA A 99 -0.21 -15.36 3.66
N GLY A 100 0.55 -14.81 2.71
CA GLY A 100 2.00 -14.68 2.80
C GLY A 100 2.45 -13.80 3.96
N ILE A 101 1.75 -12.71 4.20
CA ILE A 101 2.02 -11.82 5.33
C ILE A 101 1.78 -12.56 6.65
N ARG A 102 0.62 -13.19 6.79
CA ARG A 102 0.25 -13.91 8.02
C ARG A 102 1.21 -15.05 8.34
N ALA A 103 1.69 -15.75 7.32
CA ALA A 103 2.64 -16.83 7.49
C ALA A 103 4.00 -16.35 8.03
N ARG A 104 4.33 -15.08 7.85
CA ARG A 104 5.59 -14.49 8.29
C ARG A 104 5.47 -13.66 9.57
N ALA A 105 4.26 -13.44 10.05
CA ALA A 105 4.05 -12.60 11.23
C ALA A 105 4.63 -13.25 12.48
N PRO A 106 5.56 -12.56 13.19
CA PRO A 106 6.06 -13.08 14.47
C PRO A 106 5.00 -12.91 15.54
N ARG A 107 5.19 -13.60 16.67
CA ARG A 107 4.28 -13.46 17.83
C ARG A 107 4.24 -12.05 18.40
N THR A 108 5.29 -11.29 18.18
CA THR A 108 5.43 -9.91 18.65
C THR A 108 4.78 -8.89 17.73
N ALA A 109 4.14 -9.33 16.63
CA ALA A 109 3.50 -8.44 15.68
C ALA A 109 2.42 -7.58 16.35
N THR A 110 2.49 -6.27 16.13
CA THR A 110 1.51 -5.30 16.66
C THR A 110 0.68 -4.66 15.57
N ALA A 111 1.10 -4.77 14.31
CA ALA A 111 0.40 -4.20 13.16
C ALA A 111 -0.97 -4.86 12.94
N SER A 112 -1.96 -4.06 12.58
CA SER A 112 -3.22 -4.57 12.04
C SER A 112 -2.99 -5.02 10.60
N ILE A 113 -3.44 -6.22 10.25
CA ILE A 113 -3.20 -6.83 8.94
C ILE A 113 -4.54 -7.10 8.26
N SER A 114 -4.74 -6.54 7.07
CA SER A 114 -5.99 -6.70 6.32
C SER A 114 -5.75 -6.53 4.82
N LEU A 115 -6.80 -6.74 4.03
CA LEU A 115 -6.78 -6.41 2.61
C LEU A 115 -6.96 -4.90 2.42
N LEU A 116 -6.30 -4.33 1.41
CA LEU A 116 -6.48 -2.91 1.10
C LEU A 116 -7.96 -2.59 0.83
N MET A 117 -8.65 -3.43 0.08
CA MET A 117 -10.05 -3.21 -0.27
C MET A 117 -11.02 -3.31 0.92
N ASP A 118 -10.56 -3.82 2.07
CA ASP A 118 -11.39 -3.86 3.29
C ASP A 118 -11.73 -2.46 3.81
N VAL A 119 -11.00 -1.42 3.40
CA VAL A 119 -11.32 -0.04 3.79
C VAL A 119 -12.47 0.56 2.97
N VAL A 120 -12.89 -0.11 1.90
CA VAL A 120 -13.96 0.39 1.00
C VAL A 120 -15.29 -0.24 1.41
N PRO A 121 -16.24 0.55 1.93
CA PRO A 121 -17.56 0.01 2.31
C PRO A 121 -18.22 -0.72 1.13
N GLY A 122 -18.68 -1.93 1.37
CA GLY A 122 -19.35 -2.77 0.36
C GLY A 122 -18.40 -3.55 -0.54
N ARG A 123 -17.09 -3.36 -0.41
CA ARG A 123 -16.08 -4.06 -1.23
C ARG A 123 -15.08 -4.84 -0.40
N GLU A 124 -15.39 -5.09 0.86
CA GLU A 124 -14.56 -5.86 1.77
C GLU A 124 -14.30 -7.27 1.20
N GLY A 125 -13.08 -7.74 1.33
CA GLY A 125 -12.66 -9.04 0.83
C GLY A 125 -12.28 -9.07 -0.65
N GLU A 126 -12.47 -7.98 -1.40
CA GLU A 126 -12.08 -7.93 -2.80
C GLU A 126 -10.57 -7.81 -2.97
N PRO A 127 -9.98 -8.47 -3.98
CA PRO A 127 -8.58 -8.26 -4.34
C PRO A 127 -8.41 -7.02 -5.20
N VAL A 128 -7.20 -6.47 -5.23
CA VAL A 128 -6.74 -5.57 -6.28
C VAL A 128 -6.12 -6.45 -7.37
N LYS A 129 -6.63 -6.34 -8.59
CA LYS A 129 -6.17 -7.17 -9.70
C LYS A 129 -4.68 -6.94 -9.99
N ASP A 130 -3.94 -8.03 -10.22
CA ASP A 130 -2.53 -7.96 -10.63
C ASP A 130 -2.44 -7.69 -12.13
N PRO A 131 -1.86 -6.54 -12.55
CA PRO A 131 -1.80 -6.19 -13.98
C PRO A 131 -0.58 -6.73 -14.70
N TYR A 132 0.31 -7.45 -14.02
CA TYR A 132 1.64 -7.80 -14.52
C TYR A 132 1.61 -8.49 -15.90
N TYR A 133 0.68 -9.43 -16.10
CA TYR A 133 0.55 -10.17 -17.37
C TYR A 133 -0.39 -9.49 -18.37
N GLY A 134 -0.88 -8.29 -18.06
CA GLY A 134 -1.75 -7.51 -18.93
C GLY A 134 -1.02 -6.41 -19.68
N GLY A 135 -1.78 -5.46 -20.19
CA GLY A 135 -1.29 -4.28 -20.91
C GLY A 135 -1.62 -2.98 -20.19
N GLU A 136 -1.52 -1.86 -20.93
CA GLU A 136 -1.77 -0.53 -20.38
C GLU A 136 -3.16 -0.39 -19.73
N THR A 137 -4.19 -0.97 -20.35
CA THR A 137 -5.56 -0.93 -19.80
C THR A 137 -5.62 -1.61 -18.44
N ASP A 138 -4.93 -2.73 -18.25
CA ASP A 138 -4.88 -3.44 -16.99
C ASP A 138 -4.22 -2.61 -15.90
N PHE A 139 -3.14 -1.89 -16.23
CA PHE A 139 -2.49 -0.96 -15.29
C PHE A 139 -3.39 0.22 -14.94
N ALA A 140 -4.13 0.75 -15.92
CA ALA A 140 -5.09 1.81 -15.68
C ALA A 140 -6.24 1.36 -14.77
N ASP A 141 -6.76 0.17 -14.99
CA ASP A 141 -7.82 -0.42 -14.16
C ASP A 141 -7.35 -0.65 -12.73
N THR A 142 -6.14 -1.18 -12.58
CA THR A 142 -5.52 -1.40 -11.26
C THR A 142 -5.30 -0.08 -10.53
N TRP A 143 -4.80 0.94 -11.21
CA TRP A 143 -4.65 2.28 -10.63
C TRP A 143 -5.99 2.84 -10.15
N ALA A 144 -7.03 2.73 -10.97
CA ALA A 144 -8.37 3.19 -10.61
C ALA A 144 -8.90 2.49 -9.36
N GLN A 145 -8.71 1.18 -9.27
CA GLN A 145 -9.12 0.40 -8.10
C GLN A 145 -8.35 0.79 -6.85
N ILE A 146 -7.03 0.95 -6.97
CA ILE A 146 -6.17 1.42 -5.87
C ILE A 146 -6.64 2.81 -5.43
N SER A 147 -6.92 3.71 -6.36
CA SER A 147 -7.35 5.08 -6.05
C SER A 147 -8.64 5.11 -5.23
N ILE A 148 -9.60 4.25 -5.53
CA ILE A 148 -10.84 4.13 -4.74
C ILE A 148 -10.50 3.76 -3.30
N ALA A 149 -9.61 2.79 -3.10
CA ALA A 149 -9.20 2.36 -1.76
C ALA A 149 -8.43 3.46 -1.02
N ILE A 150 -7.52 4.14 -1.71
CA ILE A 150 -6.72 5.22 -1.12
C ILE A 150 -7.63 6.38 -0.69
N ASP A 151 -8.59 6.77 -1.51
CA ASP A 151 -9.53 7.83 -1.16
C ASP A 151 -10.37 7.45 0.07
N ALA A 152 -10.83 6.21 0.15
CA ALA A 152 -11.55 5.71 1.31
C ALA A 152 -10.67 5.70 2.57
N LEU A 153 -9.41 5.29 2.43
CA LEU A 153 -8.45 5.26 3.53
C LEU A 153 -8.19 6.67 4.07
N VAL A 154 -7.94 7.63 3.20
CA VAL A 154 -7.69 9.02 3.58
C VAL A 154 -8.94 9.61 4.25
N GLU A 155 -10.12 9.37 3.71
CA GLU A 155 -11.37 9.87 4.29
C GLU A 155 -11.60 9.33 5.71
N LYS A 156 -11.36 8.05 5.93
CA LYS A 156 -11.46 7.45 7.26
C LYS A 156 -10.46 8.06 8.25
N LEU A 157 -9.23 8.27 7.80
CA LEU A 157 -8.20 8.90 8.64
C LEU A 157 -8.57 10.34 9.02
N LYS A 158 -9.15 11.10 8.08
CA LYS A 158 -9.56 12.49 8.32
C LYS A 158 -10.72 12.61 9.31
N THR A 159 -11.70 11.69 9.21
CA THR A 159 -12.96 11.81 9.94
C THR A 159 -12.98 11.00 11.24
N GLU A 160 -12.35 9.84 11.27
CA GLU A 160 -12.48 8.86 12.36
C GLU A 160 -11.15 8.48 13.00
N GLY A 161 -10.03 8.80 12.34
CA GLY A 161 -8.71 8.43 12.80
C GLY A 161 -8.35 6.97 12.52
N ALA A 162 -7.11 6.58 12.87
CA ALA A 162 -6.57 5.25 12.55
C ALA A 162 -7.32 4.10 13.27
N ALA A 163 -7.94 4.37 14.40
CA ALA A 163 -8.69 3.36 15.17
C ALA A 163 -9.92 2.82 14.43
N ALA A 164 -10.44 3.55 13.43
CA ALA A 164 -11.59 3.12 12.63
C ALA A 164 -11.23 2.15 11.51
N LEU A 165 -9.95 1.90 11.29
CA LEU A 165 -9.47 1.03 10.21
C LEU A 165 -9.47 -0.44 10.62
N PRO A 166 -9.67 -1.35 9.66
CA PRO A 166 -9.58 -2.78 9.93
C PRO A 166 -8.16 -3.22 10.32
#